data_7ca89cb319cc2da5388563ecd91ef395
#
_entry.id   7ca89cb319cc2da5388563ecd91ef395
#
_cell.length_a   1.000
_cell.length_b   1.000
_cell.length_c   1.000
_cell.angle_alpha   90.00
_cell.angle_beta   90.00
_cell.angle_gamma   90.00
#
_symmetry.space_group_name_H-M   'P 1'
#
loop_
_entity.id
_entity.type
_entity.pdbx_description
1 polymer ?
#
loop_
_entity_poly.entity_id
_entity_poly.type
_entity_poly.pdbx_seq_one_letter_code
_entity_poly.pdbx_strand_id
1 'polypeptide(L)'
;MLKVGLLSELVNKSICVFTITAVLFLSVSITAQTRRALVIGIGEQKEKNWAKINGDKDVPYVQRMLNEAGYDNIRTLVNSQATKSGIVAAFKKISSQCTVGDVVYIHFSGHGQLVTDVNGDEEDGWDEAWIPYDAYKKYCKEDKGEKHLVDDEINVLLTAIKNKIGEQGKLLVVVDACHSGDSSRGDDLDETVRGVYDEFVIPVKKKTRTNKPVEQWLTLSACKDYQLNQELKNPQVGKLTYALYMLSKNGALTIEAIDRFMKRYRSRLPQAPVLTGVKDYGISDVLR
;
A
#
# COMPACT_ATOMS: atom_id res chain seq x y z
N MET A 1 -24.20 -104.09 -10.97
CA MET A 1 -22.78 -103.88 -10.72
C MET A 1 -22.46 -102.55 -11.34
N LEU A 2 -22.58 -101.53 -10.61
CA LEU A 2 -21.64 -100.75 -9.81
C LEU A 2 -20.60 -99.98 -10.59
N LYS A 3 -20.70 -98.75 -10.67
CA LYS A 3 -19.73 -97.80 -10.05
C LYS A 3 -20.25 -96.39 -10.06
N VAL A 4 -20.43 -95.90 -8.88
CA VAL A 4 -20.63 -94.50 -8.53
C VAL A 4 -19.36 -93.73 -8.80
N GLY A 5 -19.45 -92.72 -9.67
CA GLY A 5 -18.39 -91.76 -9.85
C GLY A 5 -18.75 -90.43 -9.21
N LEU A 6 -18.10 -90.11 -8.16
CA LEU A 6 -18.18 -88.82 -7.51
C LEU A 6 -17.73 -87.70 -8.44
N LEU A 7 -18.58 -86.80 -8.78
CA LEU A 7 -18.22 -85.52 -9.38
C LEU A 7 -18.17 -84.52 -8.27
N SER A 8 -16.94 -84.16 -7.92
CA SER A 8 -16.65 -83.03 -7.01
C SER A 8 -16.97 -81.75 -7.73
N GLU A 9 -18.00 -81.08 -7.27
CA GLU A 9 -18.28 -79.69 -7.65
C GLU A 9 -17.20 -78.76 -7.05
N LEU A 10 -16.39 -78.26 -7.95
CA LEU A 10 -15.52 -77.14 -7.66
C LEU A 10 -16.37 -75.86 -7.67
N VAL A 11 -16.79 -75.48 -6.49
CA VAL A 11 -17.41 -74.16 -6.29
C VAL A 11 -16.32 -73.12 -6.42
N ASN A 12 -16.27 -72.47 -7.57
CA ASN A 12 -15.42 -71.31 -7.84
C ASN A 12 -16.00 -70.11 -7.07
N LYS A 13 -15.48 -69.88 -5.86
CA LYS A 13 -15.71 -68.67 -5.11
C LYS A 13 -14.94 -67.52 -5.78
N SER A 14 -15.56 -66.85 -6.70
CA SER A 14 -15.11 -65.53 -7.16
C SER A 14 -15.18 -64.55 -5.98
N ILE A 15 -14.09 -64.33 -5.34
CA ILE A 15 -13.93 -63.23 -4.40
C ILE A 15 -13.87 -61.94 -5.22
N CYS A 16 -15.00 -61.24 -5.35
CA CYS A 16 -15.03 -59.87 -5.83
C CYS A 16 -14.34 -59.01 -4.76
N VAL A 17 -13.06 -58.72 -4.97
CA VAL A 17 -12.37 -57.68 -4.22
C VAL A 17 -12.88 -56.34 -4.72
N PHE A 18 -13.85 -55.76 -4.03
CA PHE A 18 -14.23 -54.38 -4.18
C PHE A 18 -13.07 -53.53 -3.62
N THR A 19 -12.15 -53.11 -4.47
CA THR A 19 -11.22 -52.01 -4.17
C THR A 19 -12.03 -50.70 -4.09
N ILE A 20 -12.41 -50.33 -2.89
CA ILE A 20 -12.95 -49.00 -2.60
C ILE A 20 -11.76 -48.02 -2.74
N THR A 21 -11.59 -47.49 -3.93
CA THR A 21 -10.69 -46.34 -4.14
C THR A 21 -11.34 -45.14 -3.45
N ALA A 22 -10.97 -44.89 -2.21
CA ALA A 22 -11.33 -43.66 -1.53
C ALA A 22 -10.61 -42.49 -2.25
N VAL A 23 -11.31 -41.89 -3.20
CA VAL A 23 -10.91 -40.61 -3.78
C VAL A 23 -11.09 -39.58 -2.66
N LEU A 24 -10.01 -39.28 -1.95
CA LEU A 24 -9.92 -38.11 -1.11
C LEU A 24 -10.10 -36.88 -2.02
N PHE A 25 -11.34 -36.41 -2.14
CA PHE A 25 -11.57 -35.05 -2.60
C PHE A 25 -10.98 -34.13 -1.53
N LEU A 26 -9.73 -33.74 -1.73
CA LEU A 26 -9.21 -32.52 -1.11
C LEU A 26 -10.08 -31.40 -1.65
N SER A 27 -11.12 -31.05 -0.90
CA SER A 27 -11.87 -29.82 -1.11
C SER A 27 -10.88 -28.68 -0.89
N VAL A 28 -10.18 -28.28 -1.96
CA VAL A 28 -9.52 -26.99 -1.99
C VAL A 28 -10.68 -26.00 -1.89
N SER A 29 -10.91 -25.51 -0.68
CA SER A 29 -11.79 -24.36 -0.47
C SER A 29 -11.15 -23.22 -1.25
N ILE A 30 -11.65 -22.98 -2.47
CA ILE A 30 -11.35 -21.75 -3.20
C ILE A 30 -12.02 -20.66 -2.38
N THR A 31 -11.29 -20.12 -1.39
CA THR A 31 -11.72 -18.90 -0.75
C THR A 31 -11.73 -17.84 -1.82
N ALA A 32 -12.91 -17.26 -2.08
CA ALA A 32 -13.02 -16.17 -3.03
C ALA A 32 -12.02 -15.07 -2.62
N GLN A 33 -11.18 -14.66 -3.55
CA GLN A 33 -10.20 -13.62 -3.37
C GLN A 33 -10.91 -12.34 -2.89
N THR A 34 -10.63 -11.90 -1.68
CA THR A 34 -11.23 -10.68 -1.12
C THR A 34 -10.37 -9.47 -1.49
N ARG A 35 -11.03 -8.38 -1.88
CA ARG A 35 -10.39 -7.10 -2.16
C ARG A 35 -10.58 -6.17 -0.97
N ARG A 36 -9.46 -5.74 -0.36
CA ARG A 36 -9.46 -4.91 0.84
C ARG A 36 -8.67 -3.63 0.59
N ALA A 37 -9.11 -2.51 1.15
CA ALA A 37 -8.38 -1.27 1.02
C ALA A 37 -8.34 -0.47 2.33
N LEU A 38 -7.21 0.24 2.52
CA LEU A 38 -7.05 1.30 3.50
C LEU A 38 -6.69 2.58 2.74
N VAL A 39 -7.53 3.60 2.90
CA VAL A 39 -7.35 4.90 2.25
C VAL A 39 -7.19 5.97 3.33
N ILE A 40 -6.06 6.63 3.31
CA ILE A 40 -5.68 7.67 4.28
C ILE A 40 -5.55 8.98 3.53
N GLY A 41 -6.33 9.99 3.93
CA GLY A 41 -6.30 11.31 3.31
C GLY A 41 -6.24 12.43 4.35
N ILE A 42 -5.17 13.21 4.32
CA ILE A 42 -4.92 14.27 5.31
C ILE A 42 -4.75 15.59 4.56
N GLY A 43 -5.71 16.50 4.71
CA GLY A 43 -5.68 17.85 4.15
C GLY A 43 -5.22 18.91 5.13
N GLU A 44 -5.30 18.62 6.41
CA GLU A 44 -4.81 19.50 7.48
C GLU A 44 -4.32 18.69 8.68
N GLN A 45 -3.29 19.18 9.33
CA GLN A 45 -2.78 18.63 10.59
C GLN A 45 -3.34 19.38 11.80
N LYS A 46 -3.21 18.77 12.97
CA LYS A 46 -3.56 19.39 14.26
C LYS A 46 -2.71 20.63 14.53
N GLU A 47 -1.41 20.55 14.26
CA GLU A 47 -0.50 21.67 14.33
C GLU A 47 -0.70 22.60 13.14
N LYS A 48 -0.82 23.92 13.41
CA LYS A 48 -1.20 24.92 12.41
C LYS A 48 -0.03 25.42 11.53
N ASN A 49 1.21 25.03 11.84
CA ASN A 49 2.38 25.38 11.03
C ASN A 49 2.49 24.53 9.75
N TRP A 50 1.72 23.47 9.63
CA TRP A 50 1.58 22.71 8.39
C TRP A 50 0.73 23.47 7.38
N ALA A 51 1.18 23.53 6.15
CA ALA A 51 0.37 24.04 5.05
C ALA A 51 -0.87 23.15 4.83
N LYS A 52 -2.02 23.78 4.52
CA LYS A 52 -3.19 23.01 4.10
C LYS A 52 -3.00 22.50 2.67
N ILE A 53 -3.35 21.25 2.46
CA ILE A 53 -3.34 20.57 1.16
C ILE A 53 -4.68 19.88 0.90
N ASN A 54 -4.80 19.17 -0.20
CA ASN A 54 -6.06 18.51 -0.59
C ASN A 54 -6.04 16.98 -0.42
N GLY A 55 -5.21 16.44 0.49
CA GLY A 55 -5.11 15.00 0.69
C GLY A 55 -6.42 14.35 1.13
N ASP A 56 -7.23 15.04 1.92
CA ASP A 56 -8.57 14.61 2.30
C ASP A 56 -9.55 14.56 1.12
N LYS A 57 -9.37 15.43 0.13
CA LYS A 57 -10.22 15.49 -1.08
C LYS A 57 -9.90 14.38 -2.08
N ASP A 58 -8.77 13.70 -1.94
CA ASP A 58 -8.41 12.54 -2.74
C ASP A 58 -9.30 11.33 -2.41
N VAL A 59 -9.70 11.20 -1.14
CA VAL A 59 -10.42 10.04 -0.62
C VAL A 59 -11.66 9.70 -1.45
N PRO A 60 -12.56 10.63 -1.82
CA PRO A 60 -13.72 10.32 -2.66
C PRO A 60 -13.36 9.76 -4.03
N TYR A 61 -12.27 10.23 -4.66
CA TYR A 61 -11.81 9.73 -5.95
C TYR A 61 -11.31 8.29 -5.83
N VAL A 62 -10.49 8.03 -4.80
CA VAL A 62 -9.96 6.69 -4.52
C VAL A 62 -11.09 5.72 -4.18
N GLN A 63 -12.03 6.10 -3.31
CA GLN A 63 -13.18 5.26 -2.97
C GLN A 63 -14.01 4.88 -4.20
N ARG A 64 -14.28 5.85 -5.09
CA ARG A 64 -15.03 5.57 -6.32
C ARG A 64 -14.29 4.61 -7.22
N MET A 65 -12.99 4.82 -7.43
CA MET A 65 -12.14 3.93 -8.22
C MET A 65 -12.13 2.50 -7.66
N LEU A 66 -12.00 2.36 -6.35
CA LEU A 66 -11.96 1.06 -5.68
C LEU A 66 -13.32 0.34 -5.73
N ASN A 67 -14.43 1.06 -5.55
CA ASN A 67 -15.77 0.49 -5.69
C ASN A 67 -15.99 -0.04 -7.12
N GLU A 68 -15.57 0.72 -8.15
CA GLU A 68 -15.62 0.31 -9.55
C GLU A 68 -14.71 -0.91 -9.83
N ALA A 69 -13.63 -1.08 -9.05
CA ALA A 69 -12.72 -2.23 -9.10
C ALA A 69 -13.16 -3.42 -8.21
N GLY A 70 -14.37 -3.39 -7.63
CA GLY A 70 -14.94 -4.49 -6.85
C GLY A 70 -14.35 -4.64 -5.43
N TYR A 71 -13.92 -3.55 -4.82
CA TYR A 71 -13.54 -3.53 -3.42
C TYR A 71 -14.76 -3.32 -2.52
N ASP A 72 -15.12 -4.33 -1.74
CA ASP A 72 -16.25 -4.26 -0.80
C ASP A 72 -15.83 -3.85 0.61
N ASN A 73 -14.55 -3.95 0.92
CA ASN A 73 -14.00 -3.68 2.25
C ASN A 73 -13.00 -2.52 2.18
N ILE A 74 -13.52 -1.30 2.13
CA ILE A 74 -12.74 -0.06 2.06
C ILE A 74 -12.82 0.66 3.40
N ARG A 75 -11.69 0.74 4.10
CA ARG A 75 -11.55 1.55 5.32
C ARG A 75 -10.92 2.90 4.95
N THR A 76 -11.52 3.97 5.43
CA THR A 76 -10.98 5.33 5.25
C THR A 76 -10.60 5.96 6.58
N LEU A 77 -9.52 6.74 6.56
CA LEU A 77 -9.13 7.64 7.65
C LEU A 77 -8.92 9.03 7.06
N VAL A 78 -9.68 10.01 7.56
CA VAL A 78 -9.63 11.38 7.04
C VAL A 78 -9.27 12.35 8.17
N ASN A 79 -8.28 13.21 7.92
CA ASN A 79 -7.85 14.26 8.83
C ASN A 79 -7.68 13.73 10.27
N SER A 80 -8.46 14.21 11.24
CA SER A 80 -8.34 13.85 12.66
C SER A 80 -8.45 12.36 12.99
N GLN A 81 -8.97 11.54 12.08
CA GLN A 81 -8.98 10.08 12.24
C GLN A 81 -7.61 9.47 11.90
N ALA A 82 -6.81 10.15 11.09
CA ALA A 82 -5.51 9.70 10.61
C ALA A 82 -4.36 10.13 11.54
N THR A 83 -4.54 10.00 12.85
CA THR A 83 -3.41 10.07 13.81
C THR A 83 -2.48 8.88 13.61
N LYS A 84 -1.21 8.96 14.06
CA LYS A 84 -0.30 7.82 13.97
C LYS A 84 -0.92 6.55 14.57
N SER A 85 -1.47 6.66 15.78
CA SER A 85 -2.14 5.52 16.42
C SER A 85 -3.34 5.00 15.64
N GLY A 86 -4.14 5.89 15.03
CA GLY A 86 -5.28 5.55 14.17
C GLY A 86 -4.84 4.79 12.92
N ILE A 87 -3.77 5.27 12.25
CA ILE A 87 -3.20 4.61 11.08
C ILE A 87 -2.68 3.22 11.43
N VAL A 88 -1.85 3.10 12.48
CA VAL A 88 -1.30 1.81 12.94
C VAL A 88 -2.43 0.83 13.31
N ALA A 89 -3.47 1.30 14.00
CA ALA A 89 -4.62 0.46 14.33
C ALA A 89 -5.38 -0.01 13.08
N ALA A 90 -5.50 0.84 12.05
CA ALA A 90 -6.13 0.49 10.79
C ALA A 90 -5.32 -0.56 10.02
N PHE A 91 -3.99 -0.43 9.95
CA PHE A 91 -3.10 -1.44 9.38
C PHE A 91 -3.22 -2.79 10.09
N LYS A 92 -3.16 -2.79 11.42
CA LYS A 92 -3.35 -4.01 12.24
C LYS A 92 -4.71 -4.66 11.98
N LYS A 93 -5.76 -3.84 11.86
CA LYS A 93 -7.12 -4.32 11.58
C LYS A 93 -7.23 -4.97 10.21
N ILE A 94 -6.74 -4.31 9.13
CA ILE A 94 -6.77 -4.89 7.79
C ILE A 94 -5.93 -6.17 7.72
N SER A 95 -4.71 -6.17 8.30
CA SER A 95 -3.85 -7.35 8.39
C SER A 95 -4.53 -8.52 9.08
N SER A 96 -5.26 -8.27 10.17
CA SER A 96 -5.99 -9.34 10.90
C SER A 96 -7.15 -9.95 10.12
N GLN A 97 -7.64 -9.26 9.11
CA GLN A 97 -8.75 -9.69 8.25
C GLN A 97 -8.27 -10.35 6.94
N CYS A 98 -6.99 -10.20 6.62
CA CYS A 98 -6.40 -10.76 5.41
C CYS A 98 -6.27 -12.29 5.50
N THR A 99 -6.45 -12.93 4.36
CA THR A 99 -6.26 -14.36 4.12
C THR A 99 -5.40 -14.57 2.87
N VAL A 100 -4.86 -15.77 2.71
CA VAL A 100 -4.01 -16.13 1.55
C VAL A 100 -4.76 -15.87 0.24
N GLY A 101 -4.09 -15.18 -0.68
CA GLY A 101 -4.63 -14.82 -2.00
C GLY A 101 -5.40 -13.50 -2.05
N ASP A 102 -5.65 -12.83 -0.94
CA ASP A 102 -6.34 -11.53 -0.93
C ASP A 102 -5.58 -10.47 -1.74
N VAL A 103 -6.32 -9.51 -2.27
CA VAL A 103 -5.79 -8.31 -2.92
C VAL A 103 -5.96 -7.12 -1.97
N VAL A 104 -4.84 -6.46 -1.67
CA VAL A 104 -4.84 -5.34 -0.73
C VAL A 104 -4.34 -4.07 -1.42
N TYR A 105 -5.05 -2.98 -1.22
CA TYR A 105 -4.71 -1.65 -1.69
C TYR A 105 -4.54 -0.71 -0.50
N ILE A 106 -3.40 -0.04 -0.42
CA ILE A 106 -3.12 0.98 0.59
C ILE A 106 -2.90 2.30 -0.14
N HIS A 107 -3.55 3.36 0.32
CA HIS A 107 -3.38 4.70 -0.23
C HIS A 107 -3.10 5.70 0.87
N PHE A 108 -2.03 6.45 0.72
CA PHE A 108 -1.71 7.59 1.57
C PHE A 108 -1.66 8.86 0.72
N SER A 109 -2.49 9.82 1.07
CA SER A 109 -2.48 11.19 0.53
C SER A 109 -2.28 12.18 1.66
N GLY A 110 -1.16 12.87 1.66
CA GLY A 110 -0.81 13.77 2.76
C GLY A 110 0.54 14.43 2.56
N HIS A 111 1.05 15.07 3.60
CA HIS A 111 2.45 15.51 3.64
C HIS A 111 3.40 14.35 3.85
N GLY A 112 4.59 14.47 3.28
CA GLY A 112 5.76 13.70 3.66
C GLY A 112 6.84 14.61 4.21
N GLN A 113 7.80 14.06 4.95
CA GLN A 113 8.93 14.76 5.53
C GLN A 113 10.10 13.79 5.75
N LEU A 114 11.33 14.29 5.61
CA LEU A 114 12.52 13.58 6.05
C LEU A 114 12.66 13.67 7.55
N VAL A 115 12.93 12.54 8.20
CA VAL A 115 13.14 12.42 9.65
C VAL A 115 14.53 11.85 9.88
N THR A 116 15.23 12.28 10.93
CA THR A 116 16.55 11.71 11.25
C THR A 116 16.46 10.19 11.33
N ASP A 117 17.26 9.51 10.53
CA ASP A 117 17.49 8.08 10.63
C ASP A 117 18.13 7.74 11.97
N VAL A 118 17.36 7.09 12.86
CA VAL A 118 17.79 6.76 14.23
C VAL A 118 18.49 5.40 14.26
N ASN A 119 18.13 4.48 13.37
CA ASN A 119 18.64 3.12 13.35
C ASN A 119 19.89 2.96 12.46
N GLY A 120 20.16 3.91 11.53
CA GLY A 120 21.38 3.99 10.73
C GLY A 120 21.38 3.09 9.50
N ASP A 121 20.23 2.74 8.91
CA ASP A 121 20.13 1.93 7.70
C ASP A 121 20.07 2.74 6.40
N GLU A 122 19.80 4.06 6.49
CA GLU A 122 19.84 4.96 5.35
C GLU A 122 21.24 5.57 5.14
N GLU A 123 21.70 5.58 3.86
CA GLU A 123 23.03 6.10 3.50
C GLU A 123 23.14 7.62 3.67
N ASP A 124 22.06 8.34 3.42
CA ASP A 124 21.97 9.79 3.55
C ASP A 124 21.64 10.25 4.98
N GLY A 125 21.24 9.33 5.86
CA GLY A 125 20.91 9.56 7.25
C GLY A 125 19.50 10.07 7.51
N TRP A 126 18.57 9.86 6.57
CA TRP A 126 17.19 10.29 6.67
C TRP A 126 16.20 9.18 6.33
N ASP A 127 15.22 8.97 7.22
CA ASP A 127 14.03 8.16 6.95
C ASP A 127 12.96 9.01 6.24
N GLU A 128 12.23 8.43 5.29
CA GLU A 128 11.03 9.03 4.75
C GLU A 128 9.83 8.75 5.65
N ALA A 129 9.07 9.79 5.99
CA ALA A 129 7.91 9.64 6.85
C ALA A 129 6.61 10.08 6.18
N TRP A 130 5.55 9.30 6.35
CA TRP A 130 4.18 9.78 6.21
C TRP A 130 3.85 10.64 7.43
N ILE A 131 3.22 11.80 7.21
CA ILE A 131 2.91 12.75 8.28
C ILE A 131 1.47 12.59 8.75
N PRO A 132 1.24 11.94 9.91
CA PRO A 132 -0.07 11.79 10.50
C PRO A 132 -0.66 13.14 10.94
N TYR A 133 -1.97 13.15 11.20
CA TYR A 133 -2.71 14.33 11.63
C TYR A 133 -2.13 14.98 12.90
N ASP A 134 -1.62 14.19 13.83
CA ASP A 134 -1.12 14.63 15.14
C ASP A 134 0.39 14.89 15.18
N ALA A 135 1.12 14.73 14.06
CA ALA A 135 2.54 15.04 13.97
C ALA A 135 2.81 16.54 13.93
N TYR A 136 3.92 16.94 14.54
CA TYR A 136 4.43 18.31 14.54
C TYR A 136 5.50 18.48 13.48
N LYS A 137 5.62 19.70 12.94
CA LYS A 137 6.56 19.99 11.85
C LYS A 137 8.03 19.99 12.30
N LYS A 138 8.29 20.28 13.59
CA LYS A 138 9.64 20.35 14.17
C LYS A 138 9.67 19.64 15.52
N TYR A 139 10.85 19.11 15.86
CA TYR A 139 11.12 18.52 17.16
C TYR A 139 10.74 19.48 18.29
N CYS A 140 9.89 19.04 19.19
CA CYS A 140 9.41 19.82 20.32
C CYS A 140 9.04 18.90 21.51
N LYS A 141 8.54 19.51 22.59
CA LYS A 141 8.09 18.75 23.76
C LYS A 141 6.93 17.82 23.45
N GLU A 142 6.05 18.25 22.57
CA GLU A 142 4.82 17.57 22.17
C GLU A 142 5.04 16.47 21.14
N ASP A 143 6.18 16.51 20.43
CA ASP A 143 6.57 15.52 19.43
C ASP A 143 8.10 15.44 19.33
N LYS A 144 8.65 14.28 19.70
CA LYS A 144 10.07 13.96 19.61
C LYS A 144 10.40 13.00 18.49
N GLY A 145 9.47 12.82 17.54
CA GLY A 145 9.52 11.90 16.42
C GLY A 145 8.55 10.72 16.55
N GLU A 146 7.99 10.51 17.74
CA GLU A 146 7.07 9.38 17.96
C GLU A 146 5.74 9.50 17.22
N LYS A 147 5.41 10.67 16.67
CA LYS A 147 4.17 10.87 15.89
C LYS A 147 4.38 10.80 14.37
N HIS A 148 5.61 10.74 13.90
CA HIS A 148 5.91 10.48 12.50
C HIS A 148 5.82 9.00 12.20
N LEU A 149 5.28 8.63 11.05
CA LEU A 149 5.22 7.24 10.62
C LEU A 149 6.32 7.02 9.57
N VAL A 150 7.50 6.64 10.04
CA VAL A 150 8.69 6.42 9.22
C VAL A 150 8.56 5.14 8.37
N ASP A 151 9.29 5.07 7.28
CA ASP A 151 9.25 3.97 6.32
C ASP A 151 9.58 2.61 6.94
N ASP A 152 10.46 2.53 7.94
CA ASP A 152 10.71 1.33 8.72
C ASP A 152 9.45 0.77 9.39
N GLU A 153 8.68 1.65 10.05
CA GLU A 153 7.43 1.25 10.69
C GLU A 153 6.38 0.86 9.64
N ILE A 154 6.34 1.58 8.50
CA ILE A 154 5.47 1.26 7.36
C ILE A 154 5.84 -0.13 6.82
N ASN A 155 7.13 -0.42 6.63
CA ASN A 155 7.63 -1.71 6.17
C ASN A 155 7.19 -2.87 7.08
N VAL A 156 7.26 -2.68 8.41
CA VAL A 156 6.77 -3.69 9.38
C VAL A 156 5.27 -3.93 9.21
N LEU A 157 4.48 -2.88 9.03
CA LEU A 157 3.02 -2.97 8.86
C LEU A 157 2.65 -3.64 7.53
N LEU A 158 3.32 -3.30 6.44
CA LEU A 158 3.10 -3.89 5.12
C LEU A 158 3.55 -5.35 5.06
N THR A 159 4.70 -5.67 5.67
CA THR A 159 5.19 -7.06 5.82
C THR A 159 4.17 -7.92 6.57
N ALA A 160 3.54 -7.41 7.62
CA ALA A 160 2.49 -8.12 8.33
C ALA A 160 1.27 -8.44 7.45
N ILE A 161 0.89 -7.54 6.54
CA ILE A 161 -0.15 -7.78 5.52
C ILE A 161 0.33 -8.83 4.52
N LYS A 162 1.53 -8.65 3.95
CA LYS A 162 2.08 -9.54 2.92
C LYS A 162 2.21 -10.98 3.42
N ASN A 163 2.64 -11.17 4.68
CA ASN A 163 2.71 -12.49 5.31
C ASN A 163 1.32 -13.17 5.45
N LYS A 164 0.24 -12.38 5.60
CA LYS A 164 -1.13 -12.91 5.66
C LYS A 164 -1.69 -13.29 4.30
N ILE A 165 -1.44 -12.47 3.28
CA ILE A 165 -1.94 -12.76 1.92
C ILE A 165 -1.06 -13.76 1.17
N GLY A 166 0.17 -14.01 1.61
CA GLY A 166 1.09 -14.97 1.02
C GLY A 166 1.59 -14.57 -0.37
N GLU A 167 2.26 -15.48 -1.04
CA GLU A 167 2.83 -15.24 -2.39
C GLU A 167 1.78 -14.94 -3.44
N GLN A 168 0.64 -15.65 -3.40
CA GLN A 168 -0.48 -15.46 -4.35
C GLN A 168 -1.24 -14.16 -4.14
N GLY A 169 -1.11 -13.53 -2.96
CA GLY A 169 -1.76 -12.26 -2.66
C GLY A 169 -1.04 -11.08 -3.29
N LYS A 170 -1.81 -10.06 -3.65
CA LYS A 170 -1.30 -8.83 -4.27
C LYS A 170 -1.45 -7.66 -3.31
N LEU A 171 -0.39 -6.86 -3.17
CA LEU A 171 -0.39 -5.66 -2.34
C LEU A 171 0.15 -4.49 -3.17
N LEU A 172 -0.66 -3.45 -3.32
CA LEU A 172 -0.26 -2.18 -3.93
C LEU A 172 -0.36 -1.06 -2.91
N VAL A 173 0.75 -0.36 -2.72
CA VAL A 173 0.83 0.86 -1.90
C VAL A 173 0.93 2.05 -2.84
N VAL A 174 0.06 3.03 -2.67
CA VAL A 174 0.10 4.29 -3.41
C VAL A 174 0.41 5.42 -2.45
N VAL A 175 1.45 6.18 -2.75
CA VAL A 175 1.93 7.29 -1.93
C VAL A 175 1.81 8.58 -2.73
N ASP A 176 0.75 9.34 -2.46
CA ASP A 176 0.53 10.68 -3.02
C ASP A 176 1.02 11.74 -2.01
N ALA A 177 2.31 11.67 -1.71
CA ALA A 177 3.05 12.53 -0.80
C ALA A 177 4.45 12.80 -1.37
N CYS A 178 5.19 13.73 -0.78
CA CYS A 178 6.57 14.05 -1.12
C CYS A 178 7.42 14.10 0.15
N HIS A 179 8.56 13.44 0.13
CA HIS A 179 9.49 13.42 1.26
C HIS A 179 10.67 14.39 1.07
N SER A 180 10.91 14.85 -0.17
CA SER A 180 12.03 15.73 -0.48
C SER A 180 11.69 17.19 -0.23
N GLY A 181 12.56 17.87 0.51
CA GLY A 181 12.67 19.31 0.56
C GLY A 181 13.90 19.76 -0.22
N ASP A 182 13.75 20.28 -1.43
CA ASP A 182 14.83 21.04 -2.06
C ASP A 182 14.77 22.48 -1.56
N SER A 183 15.64 22.84 -0.61
CA SER A 183 15.75 24.16 0.01
C SER A 183 16.14 25.28 -0.98
N SER A 184 16.46 24.93 -2.23
CA SER A 184 16.91 25.91 -3.24
C SER A 184 15.77 26.62 -3.99
N ARG A 185 14.50 26.25 -3.76
CA ARG A 185 13.36 26.79 -4.51
C ARG A 185 12.40 27.53 -3.59
N GLY A 186 12.59 28.82 -3.55
CA GLY A 186 11.96 29.77 -2.64
C GLY A 186 10.43 29.82 -2.64
N ASP A 187 9.91 30.61 -1.68
CA ASP A 187 8.52 30.81 -1.27
C ASP A 187 7.54 31.31 -2.36
N ASP A 188 7.98 31.47 -3.62
CA ASP A 188 7.22 32.06 -4.74
C ASP A 188 6.41 31.05 -5.57
N LEU A 189 6.25 29.80 -5.13
CA LEU A 189 5.49 28.82 -5.89
C LEU A 189 3.99 28.97 -5.61
N ASP A 190 3.28 29.46 -6.59
CA ASP A 190 1.80 29.50 -6.64
C ASP A 190 1.18 28.07 -6.78
N GLU A 191 1.96 27.01 -6.53
CA GLU A 191 1.58 25.61 -6.63
C GLU A 191 1.56 24.96 -5.25
N THR A 192 0.45 24.29 -4.91
CA THR A 192 0.35 23.53 -3.66
C THR A 192 1.19 22.26 -3.75
N VAL A 193 2.12 22.09 -2.82
CA VAL A 193 3.05 20.99 -2.75
C VAL A 193 2.76 20.13 -1.51
N ARG A 194 2.83 18.81 -1.67
CA ARG A 194 2.61 17.81 -0.61
C ARG A 194 3.91 17.36 0.02
N GLY A 195 4.59 18.24 0.67
CA GLY A 195 5.84 17.97 1.36
C GLY A 195 6.33 19.21 2.06
N VAL A 196 7.42 19.10 2.78
CA VAL A 196 8.06 20.22 3.47
C VAL A 196 9.55 20.22 3.22
N TYR A 197 10.12 21.42 3.22
CA TYR A 197 11.57 21.61 3.03
C TYR A 197 12.37 21.39 4.32
N ASP A 198 11.71 21.51 5.48
CA ASP A 198 12.36 21.35 6.77
C ASP A 198 12.41 19.86 7.14
N GLU A 199 13.58 19.31 7.41
CA GLU A 199 13.75 17.99 7.99
C GLU A 199 13.32 17.99 9.46
N PHE A 200 12.83 16.86 9.94
CA PHE A 200 12.56 16.64 11.35
C PHE A 200 13.81 16.07 12.05
N VAL A 201 14.58 16.94 12.66
CA VAL A 201 15.86 16.60 13.27
C VAL A 201 15.69 16.07 14.70
N ILE A 202 15.93 14.77 14.89
CA ILE A 202 15.94 14.13 16.21
C ILE A 202 17.37 14.18 16.76
N PRO A 203 17.61 14.73 17.99
CA PRO A 203 18.93 14.74 18.60
C PRO A 203 19.35 13.33 19.03
N VAL A 204 20.13 12.64 18.20
CA VAL A 204 20.65 11.28 18.48
C VAL A 204 22.15 11.31 18.76
N LYS A 205 22.60 10.47 19.71
CA LYS A 205 24.03 10.39 20.08
C LYS A 205 24.81 9.35 19.26
N LYS A 206 24.15 8.29 18.80
CA LYS A 206 24.78 7.19 18.07
C LYS A 206 23.72 6.45 17.24
N LYS A 207 24.10 6.11 15.99
CA LYS A 207 23.30 5.30 15.09
C LYS A 207 23.76 3.83 15.17
N THR A 208 22.81 2.91 15.07
CA THR A 208 23.08 1.48 14.95
C THR A 208 22.65 1.09 13.55
N ARG A 209 23.56 0.53 12.76
CA ARG A 209 23.24 0.10 11.40
C ARG A 209 22.36 -1.15 11.42
N THR A 210 21.21 -1.09 10.78
CA THR A 210 20.32 -2.22 10.50
C THR A 210 20.23 -2.42 8.99
N ASN A 211 19.69 -3.55 8.56
CA ASN A 211 19.46 -3.78 7.13
C ASN A 211 18.00 -3.46 6.81
N LYS A 212 17.78 -2.69 5.76
CA LYS A 212 16.44 -2.41 5.25
C LYS A 212 15.81 -3.69 4.68
N PRO A 213 14.58 -4.06 5.06
CA PRO A 213 13.92 -5.23 4.50
C PRO A 213 13.59 -5.03 3.02
N VAL A 214 13.63 -6.12 2.24
CA VAL A 214 13.29 -6.10 0.82
C VAL A 214 11.78 -5.98 0.66
N GLU A 215 11.32 -5.02 -0.13
CA GLU A 215 9.90 -4.84 -0.46
C GLU A 215 9.36 -6.05 -1.25
N GLN A 216 8.28 -6.65 -0.76
CA GLN A 216 7.59 -7.77 -1.38
C GLN A 216 6.20 -7.38 -1.96
N TRP A 217 6.03 -6.12 -2.27
CA TRP A 217 4.80 -5.53 -2.82
C TRP A 217 5.14 -4.49 -3.89
N LEU A 218 4.12 -3.93 -4.54
CA LEU A 218 4.28 -2.78 -5.43
C LEU A 218 4.09 -1.49 -4.64
N THR A 219 4.99 -0.53 -4.82
CA THR A 219 4.85 0.84 -4.34
C THR A 219 4.80 1.79 -5.53
N LEU A 220 3.74 2.58 -5.62
CA LEU A 220 3.57 3.64 -6.61
C LEU A 220 3.64 5.00 -5.92
N SER A 221 4.73 5.70 -6.10
CA SER A 221 4.98 7.04 -5.57
C SER A 221 4.63 8.13 -6.59
N ALA A 222 4.15 9.28 -6.12
CA ALA A 222 3.73 10.38 -6.97
C ALA A 222 4.87 11.12 -7.66
N CYS A 223 6.06 11.04 -7.12
CA CYS A 223 7.26 11.70 -7.63
C CYS A 223 8.52 10.92 -7.23
N LYS A 224 9.64 11.27 -7.85
CA LYS A 224 10.97 10.79 -7.44
C LYS A 224 11.41 11.52 -6.17
N ASP A 225 12.37 10.96 -5.45
CA ASP A 225 12.85 11.44 -4.15
C ASP A 225 13.30 12.90 -4.16
N TYR A 226 13.86 13.39 -5.26
CA TYR A 226 14.31 14.77 -5.46
C TYR A 226 13.25 15.69 -6.14
N GLN A 227 12.03 15.21 -6.35
CA GLN A 227 10.94 15.97 -6.99
C GLN A 227 9.86 16.33 -5.98
N LEU A 228 9.11 17.38 -6.30
CA LEU A 228 7.98 17.81 -5.50
C LEU A 228 6.67 17.22 -6.02
N ASN A 229 5.89 16.66 -5.12
CA ASN A 229 4.52 16.22 -5.42
C ASN A 229 3.58 17.42 -5.41
N GLN A 230 2.82 17.59 -6.48
CA GLN A 230 1.97 18.74 -6.72
C GLN A 230 0.50 18.35 -6.79
N GLU A 231 -0.35 19.30 -6.45
CA GLU A 231 -1.80 19.18 -6.56
C GLU A 231 -2.35 19.88 -7.81
N LEU A 232 -3.51 19.42 -8.27
CA LEU A 232 -4.33 20.15 -9.23
C LEU A 232 -5.15 21.20 -8.50
N LYS A 233 -5.32 22.37 -9.13
CA LYS A 233 -6.20 23.45 -8.62
C LYS A 233 -7.67 23.19 -8.95
N ASN A 234 -7.93 22.58 -10.08
CA ASN A 234 -9.27 22.22 -10.54
C ASN A 234 -9.23 20.91 -11.35
N PRO A 235 -9.78 19.82 -10.84
CA PRO A 235 -10.31 19.66 -9.47
C PRO A 235 -9.19 19.74 -8.40
N GLN A 236 -9.55 20.07 -7.17
CA GLN A 236 -8.62 20.11 -6.04
C GLN A 236 -8.30 18.68 -5.59
N VAL A 237 -7.22 18.10 -6.11
CA VAL A 237 -6.84 16.69 -5.91
C VAL A 237 -5.36 16.51 -6.25
N GLY A 238 -4.71 15.50 -5.68
CA GLY A 238 -3.35 15.10 -6.06
C GLY A 238 -3.26 14.65 -7.51
N LYS A 239 -2.18 15.01 -8.20
CA LYS A 239 -2.00 14.64 -9.61
C LYS A 239 -1.99 13.13 -9.83
N LEU A 240 -1.29 12.38 -8.96
CA LEU A 240 -1.23 10.92 -9.05
C LEU A 240 -2.61 10.30 -8.81
N THR A 241 -3.29 10.71 -7.75
CA THR A 241 -4.64 10.23 -7.41
C THR A 241 -5.63 10.48 -8.55
N TYR A 242 -5.59 11.67 -9.15
CA TYR A 242 -6.46 11.98 -10.27
C TYR A 242 -6.13 11.18 -11.53
N ALA A 243 -4.84 10.95 -11.80
CA ALA A 243 -4.40 10.10 -12.90
C ALA A 243 -4.91 8.66 -12.74
N LEU A 244 -4.76 8.07 -11.57
CA LEU A 244 -5.28 6.74 -11.27
C LEU A 244 -6.79 6.65 -11.46
N TYR A 245 -7.55 7.60 -10.91
CA TYR A 245 -9.00 7.66 -11.04
C TYR A 245 -9.46 7.76 -12.49
N MET A 246 -8.80 8.60 -13.30
CA MET A 246 -9.19 8.80 -14.69
C MET A 246 -8.81 7.61 -15.59
N LEU A 247 -7.65 7.00 -15.34
CA LEU A 247 -7.14 5.88 -16.13
C LEU A 247 -7.79 4.54 -15.74
N SER A 248 -8.24 4.38 -14.51
CA SER A 248 -8.95 3.15 -14.08
C SER A 248 -10.21 2.91 -14.93
N LYS A 249 -10.89 3.96 -15.35
CA LYS A 249 -12.08 3.89 -16.21
C LYS A 249 -11.80 3.34 -17.61
N ASN A 250 -10.60 3.54 -18.12
CA ASN A 250 -10.19 3.14 -19.48
C ASN A 250 -9.30 1.89 -19.50
N GLY A 251 -9.02 1.29 -18.35
CA GLY A 251 -8.24 0.06 -18.22
C GLY A 251 -6.74 0.19 -18.54
N ALA A 252 -6.19 1.40 -18.67
CA ALA A 252 -4.79 1.65 -19.02
C ALA A 252 -3.96 2.08 -17.80
N LEU A 253 -3.84 1.20 -16.80
CA LEU A 253 -3.10 1.46 -15.55
C LEU A 253 -1.66 0.96 -15.64
N THR A 254 -0.85 1.57 -16.51
CA THR A 254 0.61 1.36 -16.55
C THR A 254 1.33 2.62 -16.11
N ILE A 255 2.59 2.47 -15.65
CA ILE A 255 3.39 3.61 -15.19
C ILE A 255 3.57 4.66 -16.29
N GLU A 256 3.74 4.24 -17.55
CA GLU A 256 3.88 5.14 -18.69
C GLU A 256 2.58 5.89 -19.01
N ALA A 257 1.43 5.25 -18.83
CA ALA A 257 0.13 5.91 -19.03
C ALA A 257 -0.13 6.94 -17.92
N ILE A 258 0.22 6.61 -16.67
CA ILE A 258 0.12 7.52 -15.53
C ILE A 258 1.03 8.72 -15.75
N ASP A 259 2.31 8.51 -16.08
CA ASP A 259 3.26 9.58 -16.35
C ASP A 259 2.79 10.50 -17.51
N ARG A 260 2.35 9.92 -18.62
CA ARG A 260 1.78 10.70 -19.73
C ARG A 260 0.56 11.51 -19.32
N PHE A 261 -0.31 10.93 -18.47
CA PHE A 261 -1.48 11.64 -17.98
C PHE A 261 -1.10 12.82 -17.09
N MET A 262 -0.19 12.61 -16.13
CA MET A 262 0.27 13.65 -15.21
C MET A 262 0.96 14.80 -15.96
N LYS A 263 1.72 14.53 -17.02
CA LYS A 263 2.36 15.54 -17.88
C LYS A 263 1.41 16.43 -18.67
N ARG A 264 0.13 16.06 -18.82
CA ARG A 264 -0.89 16.95 -19.43
C ARG A 264 -1.19 18.18 -18.56
N TYR A 265 -1.03 18.03 -17.25
CA TYR A 265 -1.19 19.12 -16.29
C TYR A 265 0.18 19.79 -16.09
N ARG A 266 0.42 20.82 -16.92
CA ARG A 266 1.67 21.57 -16.88
C ARG A 266 1.87 22.19 -15.50
N SER A 267 3.05 22.04 -14.97
CA SER A 267 3.55 22.68 -13.75
C SER A 267 4.95 23.21 -14.00
N ARG A 268 5.38 24.18 -13.19
CA ARG A 268 6.74 24.73 -13.28
C ARG A 268 7.81 23.73 -12.87
N LEU A 269 7.44 22.81 -11.99
CA LEU A 269 8.35 21.80 -11.45
C LEU A 269 8.10 20.43 -12.09
N PRO A 270 9.17 19.67 -12.38
CA PRO A 270 9.04 18.32 -12.89
C PRO A 270 8.44 17.40 -11.81
N GLN A 271 7.54 16.52 -12.24
CA GLN A 271 6.99 15.45 -11.43
C GLN A 271 6.79 14.22 -12.29
N ALA A 272 7.36 13.10 -11.89
CA ALA A 272 7.22 11.82 -12.57
C ALA A 272 6.94 10.72 -11.56
N PRO A 273 5.89 9.90 -11.75
CA PRO A 273 5.57 8.81 -10.85
C PRO A 273 6.65 7.73 -10.92
N VAL A 274 6.83 7.01 -9.81
CA VAL A 274 7.79 5.92 -9.68
C VAL A 274 7.07 4.66 -9.24
N LEU A 275 7.38 3.53 -9.86
CA LEU A 275 6.88 2.21 -9.47
C LEU A 275 8.06 1.34 -9.06
N THR A 276 8.06 0.87 -7.81
CA THR A 276 9.08 -0.01 -7.23
C THR A 276 8.49 -1.33 -6.75
N GLY A 277 9.34 -2.27 -6.35
CA GLY A 277 8.97 -3.53 -5.72
C GLY A 277 8.91 -4.71 -6.68
N VAL A 278 7.99 -5.65 -6.43
CA VAL A 278 7.87 -6.92 -7.16
C VAL A 278 7.44 -6.73 -8.62
N LYS A 279 7.77 -7.73 -9.47
CA LYS A 279 7.46 -7.69 -10.91
C LYS A 279 6.43 -8.73 -11.36
N ASP A 280 5.89 -9.50 -10.43
CA ASP A 280 5.00 -10.63 -10.71
C ASP A 280 3.58 -10.20 -11.09
N TYR A 281 3.21 -8.96 -10.76
CA TYR A 281 1.93 -8.35 -11.10
C TYR A 281 2.09 -6.84 -11.28
N GLY A 282 1.11 -6.20 -11.89
CA GLY A 282 1.09 -4.76 -12.13
C GLY A 282 -0.06 -4.03 -11.42
N ILE A 283 -0.09 -2.71 -11.57
CA ILE A 283 -1.13 -1.85 -11.01
C ILE A 283 -2.54 -2.31 -11.44
N SER A 284 -2.68 -2.70 -12.71
CA SER A 284 -3.95 -3.19 -13.28
C SER A 284 -4.48 -4.45 -12.59
N ASP A 285 -3.60 -5.32 -12.08
CA ASP A 285 -3.99 -6.56 -11.41
C ASP A 285 -4.60 -6.33 -10.03
N VAL A 286 -4.38 -5.16 -9.48
CA VAL A 286 -4.92 -4.73 -8.19
C VAL A 286 -6.15 -3.83 -8.37
N LEU A 287 -6.19 -3.00 -9.42
CA LEU A 287 -7.25 -2.01 -9.65
C LEU A 287 -8.28 -2.40 -10.74
N ARG A 288 -8.37 -3.68 -11.05
CA ARG A 288 -9.40 -4.25 -11.94
C ARG A 288 -10.25 -5.30 -11.26
#